data_4db2d05641b8a86afabedd5029402662
#
_entry.id   4db2d05641b8a86afabedd5029402662
#
_cell.length_a   1.000
_cell.length_b   1.000
_cell.length_c   1.000
_cell.angle_alpha   90.00
_cell.angle_beta   90.00
_cell.angle_gamma   90.00
#
_symmetry.space_group_name_H-M   'P 1'
#
loop_
_entity.id
_entity.type
_entity.pdbx_description
1 polymer ?
#
loop_
_entity_poly.entity_id
_entity_poly.type
_entity_poly.pdbx_seq_one_letter_code
_entity_poly.pdbx_strand_id
1 'polypeptide(L)'
;MFKARICGWIGLLPLFMLSLPVQAELRCVANAVDIEQFFSAATAEDKQQVEQAINSSVNLVPFGLSASDWKVHRGDLVVEGNIESNQKLIVLGNLTVKGNISTFSLSNPWVILGNVTATNIVTDSPLLIAGSINASGLVFIDSYYDNPSTIKGSINARGIFINDIIAPVVASSTNSEFMVRASDKNDTENVKKALMIINPDAYYWGLINDEDALKEIFKRSNIRMAGNVCNQMKKEALFRPKPSPELVQELQML
;
A
#
# COMPACT_ATOMS: atom_id res chain seq x y z
N MET A 1 -38.88 17.47 -67.93
CA MET A 1 -38.22 16.19 -67.58
C MET A 1 -36.80 16.49 -67.22
N PHE A 2 -36.46 16.65 -65.97
CA PHE A 2 -35.09 16.79 -65.49
C PHE A 2 -34.88 15.75 -64.35
N LYS A 3 -34.00 14.77 -64.60
CA LYS A 3 -33.54 13.78 -63.63
C LYS A 3 -32.33 14.35 -62.91
N ALA A 4 -32.46 14.69 -61.66
CA ALA A 4 -31.33 15.02 -60.78
C ALA A 4 -30.76 13.72 -60.19
N ARG A 5 -29.52 13.40 -60.45
CA ARG A 5 -28.75 12.33 -59.77
C ARG A 5 -28.10 12.92 -58.52
N ILE A 6 -28.47 12.43 -57.36
CA ILE A 6 -27.82 12.72 -56.09
C ILE A 6 -26.72 11.68 -55.89
N CYS A 7 -25.46 12.08 -56.00
CA CYS A 7 -24.31 11.30 -55.60
C CYS A 7 -24.14 11.43 -54.09
N GLY A 8 -24.44 10.34 -53.38
CA GLY A 8 -24.15 10.25 -51.93
C GLY A 8 -22.64 10.01 -51.70
N TRP A 9 -22.00 10.96 -51.10
CA TRP A 9 -20.66 10.78 -50.53
C TRP A 9 -20.83 10.23 -49.11
N ILE A 10 -20.55 8.93 -48.91
CA ILE A 10 -20.38 8.34 -47.58
C ILE A 10 -18.96 8.65 -47.14
N GLY A 11 -18.83 9.69 -46.35
CA GLY A 11 -17.57 10.04 -45.69
C GLY A 11 -17.29 8.98 -44.61
N LEU A 12 -16.28 8.14 -44.83
CA LEU A 12 -15.65 7.34 -43.80
C LEU A 12 -14.96 8.29 -42.82
N LEU A 13 -15.58 8.52 -41.68
CA LEU A 13 -14.90 9.11 -40.51
C LEU A 13 -13.89 8.07 -39.98
N PRO A 14 -12.60 8.42 -39.89
CA PRO A 14 -11.65 7.54 -39.21
C PRO A 14 -12.03 7.51 -37.72
N LEU A 15 -12.38 6.33 -37.22
CA LEU A 15 -12.43 6.07 -35.79
C LEU A 15 -11.02 6.32 -35.23
N PHE A 16 -10.80 7.52 -34.70
CA PHE A 16 -9.71 7.74 -33.78
C PHE A 16 -10.04 6.92 -32.51
N MET A 17 -9.50 5.71 -32.45
CA MET A 17 -9.36 5.03 -31.17
C MET A 17 -8.42 5.91 -30.32
N LEU A 18 -9.03 6.73 -29.47
CA LEU A 18 -8.34 7.33 -28.34
C LEU A 18 -7.84 6.16 -27.49
N SER A 19 -6.58 5.77 -27.69
CA SER A 19 -5.86 4.94 -26.75
C SER A 19 -5.87 5.72 -25.43
N LEU A 20 -6.72 5.33 -24.52
CA LEU A 20 -6.66 5.76 -23.13
C LEU A 20 -5.23 5.51 -22.68
N PRO A 21 -4.56 6.50 -22.06
CA PRO A 21 -3.24 6.25 -21.51
C PRO A 21 -3.37 5.05 -20.57
N VAL A 22 -2.67 3.98 -20.88
CA VAL A 22 -2.43 2.88 -19.95
C VAL A 22 -1.92 3.57 -18.70
N GLN A 23 -2.69 3.53 -17.62
CA GLN A 23 -2.23 4.04 -16.32
C GLN A 23 -0.89 3.36 -16.06
N ALA A 24 0.18 4.15 -16.08
CA ALA A 24 1.49 3.63 -15.79
C ALA A 24 1.41 3.01 -14.39
N GLU A 25 1.57 1.68 -14.34
CA GLU A 25 1.52 0.92 -13.09
C GLU A 25 2.52 1.57 -12.12
N LEU A 26 2.04 1.98 -10.95
CA LEU A 26 2.87 2.67 -9.98
C LEU A 26 3.89 1.66 -9.43
N ARG A 27 5.12 1.74 -9.91
CA ARG A 27 6.22 0.93 -9.41
C ARG A 27 6.91 1.65 -8.26
N CYS A 28 6.86 1.04 -7.08
CA CYS A 28 7.35 1.63 -5.84
C CYS A 28 8.80 1.26 -5.53
N VAL A 29 9.29 0.17 -6.07
CA VAL A 29 10.64 -0.32 -5.80
C VAL A 29 11.44 -0.48 -7.10
N ALA A 30 12.75 -0.23 -6.99
CA ALA A 30 13.68 -0.54 -8.08
C ALA A 30 14.09 -2.01 -7.99
N ASN A 31 14.32 -2.64 -9.14
CA ASN A 31 14.86 -4.01 -9.22
C ASN A 31 14.07 -5.03 -8.36
N ALA A 32 12.74 -5.02 -8.48
CA ALA A 32 11.92 -6.01 -7.79
C ALA A 32 12.29 -7.41 -8.26
N VAL A 33 12.39 -8.33 -7.29
CA VAL A 33 12.54 -9.75 -7.56
C VAL A 33 11.22 -10.27 -8.12
N ASP A 34 11.29 -11.07 -9.17
CA ASP A 34 10.13 -11.79 -9.67
C ASP A 34 9.70 -12.83 -8.63
N ILE A 35 8.64 -12.50 -7.89
CA ILE A 35 8.16 -13.37 -6.83
C ILE A 35 7.36 -14.57 -7.35
N GLU A 36 6.89 -14.54 -8.59
CA GLU A 36 6.09 -15.65 -9.14
C GLU A 36 6.85 -16.97 -9.12
N GLN A 37 8.18 -16.94 -9.23
CA GLN A 37 9.02 -18.12 -9.16
C GLN A 37 8.94 -18.87 -7.81
N PHE A 38 8.53 -18.20 -6.73
CA PHE A 38 8.39 -18.79 -5.40
C PHE A 38 7.00 -19.33 -5.11
N PHE A 39 6.04 -19.11 -6.01
CA PHE A 39 4.64 -19.41 -5.78
C PHE A 39 4.12 -20.44 -6.78
N SER A 40 3.13 -21.20 -6.34
CA SER A 40 2.35 -22.12 -7.16
C SER A 40 0.85 -21.80 -7.05
N ALA A 41 0.01 -22.41 -7.87
CA ALA A 41 -1.43 -22.27 -7.69
C ALA A 41 -1.87 -22.84 -6.33
N ALA A 42 -2.73 -22.09 -5.63
CA ALA A 42 -3.26 -22.53 -4.34
C ALA A 42 -4.30 -23.65 -4.52
N THR A 43 -4.19 -24.70 -3.72
CA THR A 43 -5.14 -25.81 -3.67
C THR A 43 -6.28 -25.51 -2.68
N ALA A 44 -7.31 -26.34 -2.69
CA ALA A 44 -8.37 -26.27 -1.68
C ALA A 44 -7.84 -26.52 -0.25
N GLU A 45 -6.84 -27.39 -0.12
CA GLU A 45 -6.19 -27.70 1.16
C GLU A 45 -5.42 -26.50 1.72
N ASP A 46 -4.66 -25.78 0.87
CA ASP A 46 -3.96 -24.55 1.26
C ASP A 46 -4.96 -23.50 1.82
N LYS A 47 -6.09 -23.32 1.13
CA LYS A 47 -7.15 -22.39 1.56
C LYS A 47 -7.79 -22.82 2.86
N GLN A 48 -8.07 -24.11 3.03
CA GLN A 48 -8.58 -24.67 4.28
C GLN A 48 -7.60 -24.47 5.43
N GLN A 49 -6.29 -24.61 5.18
CA GLN A 49 -5.26 -24.31 6.19
C GLN A 49 -5.31 -22.83 6.62
N VAL A 50 -5.49 -21.89 5.67
CA VAL A 50 -5.70 -20.47 5.98
C VAL A 50 -6.93 -20.27 6.87
N GLU A 51 -8.07 -20.85 6.49
CA GLU A 51 -9.32 -20.75 7.24
C GLU A 51 -9.18 -21.27 8.68
N GLN A 52 -8.50 -22.40 8.84
CA GLN A 52 -8.24 -22.99 10.16
C GLN A 52 -7.30 -22.15 11.03
N ALA A 53 -6.21 -21.62 10.43
CA ALA A 53 -5.21 -20.84 11.17
C ALA A 53 -5.73 -19.46 11.61
N ILE A 54 -6.61 -18.88 10.83
CA ILE A 54 -7.11 -17.52 11.10
C ILE A 54 -8.24 -17.52 12.10
N ASN A 55 -8.93 -18.64 12.28
CA ASN A 55 -10.03 -18.81 13.23
C ASN A 55 -11.22 -17.85 12.97
N SER A 56 -12.39 -18.20 13.52
CA SER A 56 -13.67 -17.48 13.35
C SER A 56 -13.70 -16.00 13.77
N SER A 57 -12.58 -15.44 14.25
CA SER A 57 -12.49 -14.04 14.69
C SER A 57 -12.27 -13.02 13.55
N VAL A 58 -11.94 -13.47 12.34
CA VAL A 58 -11.71 -12.60 11.19
C VAL A 58 -12.70 -12.95 10.09
N ASN A 59 -13.40 -11.94 9.58
CA ASN A 59 -14.25 -12.14 8.42
C ASN A 59 -13.38 -12.34 7.17
N LEU A 60 -13.34 -13.57 6.63
CA LEU A 60 -12.56 -13.91 5.44
C LEU A 60 -13.30 -13.62 4.12
N VAL A 61 -14.58 -13.27 4.19
CA VAL A 61 -15.39 -12.98 2.99
C VAL A 61 -14.76 -11.88 2.13
N PRO A 62 -14.27 -10.76 2.72
CA PRO A 62 -13.64 -9.71 1.92
C PRO A 62 -12.40 -10.16 1.15
N PHE A 63 -11.73 -11.23 1.61
CA PHE A 63 -10.52 -11.74 0.97
C PHE A 63 -10.78 -12.67 -0.21
N GLY A 64 -12.03 -13.14 -0.39
CA GLY A 64 -12.41 -13.93 -1.57
C GLY A 64 -11.56 -15.18 -1.77
N LEU A 65 -11.28 -15.94 -0.71
CA LEU A 65 -10.45 -17.16 -0.77
C LEU A 65 -11.01 -18.24 -1.69
N SER A 66 -12.30 -18.20 -2.01
CA SER A 66 -12.93 -19.13 -2.96
C SER A 66 -12.46 -18.94 -4.42
N ALA A 67 -11.91 -17.76 -4.77
CA ALA A 67 -11.41 -17.51 -6.12
C ALA A 67 -10.27 -18.47 -6.50
N SER A 68 -10.12 -18.78 -7.79
CA SER A 68 -9.14 -19.76 -8.30
C SER A 68 -7.76 -19.17 -8.59
N ASP A 69 -7.60 -17.85 -8.52
CA ASP A 69 -6.42 -17.09 -8.94
C ASP A 69 -5.38 -16.85 -7.82
N TRP A 70 -5.55 -17.49 -6.68
CA TRP A 70 -4.60 -17.41 -5.59
C TRP A 70 -3.30 -18.15 -5.90
N LYS A 71 -2.18 -17.51 -5.53
CA LYS A 71 -0.84 -18.11 -5.54
C LYS A 71 -0.40 -18.42 -4.12
N VAL A 72 0.27 -19.54 -3.89
CA VAL A 72 0.70 -19.98 -2.56
C VAL A 72 2.18 -20.31 -2.52
N HIS A 73 2.84 -19.85 -1.46
CA HIS A 73 4.13 -20.36 -0.99
C HIS A 73 3.91 -21.18 0.29
N ARG A 74 4.42 -22.41 0.32
CA ARG A 74 4.29 -23.31 1.47
C ARG A 74 5.51 -23.23 2.35
N GLY A 75 5.30 -22.85 3.62
CA GLY A 75 6.35 -22.62 4.60
C GLY A 75 6.87 -21.17 4.60
N ASP A 76 8.04 -20.98 5.18
CA ASP A 76 8.67 -19.66 5.28
C ASP A 76 9.28 -19.24 3.94
N LEU A 77 9.09 -17.97 3.57
CA LEU A 77 9.66 -17.38 2.36
C LEU A 77 10.67 -16.30 2.73
N VAL A 78 11.89 -16.45 2.20
CA VAL A 78 12.95 -15.44 2.29
C VAL A 78 13.27 -14.92 0.89
N VAL A 79 13.20 -13.61 0.71
CA VAL A 79 13.51 -12.94 -0.57
C VAL A 79 14.67 -11.97 -0.36
N GLU A 80 15.74 -12.16 -1.14
CA GLU A 80 16.89 -11.25 -1.16
C GLU A 80 16.61 -10.11 -2.16
N GLY A 81 16.24 -8.95 -1.64
CA GLY A 81 15.91 -7.77 -2.45
C GLY A 81 14.49 -7.25 -2.23
N ASN A 82 14.00 -6.47 -3.18
CA ASN A 82 12.68 -5.85 -3.11
C ASN A 82 11.60 -6.74 -3.73
N ILE A 83 10.38 -6.67 -3.21
CA ILE A 83 9.19 -7.28 -3.80
C ILE A 83 8.23 -6.21 -4.27
N GLU A 84 7.70 -6.40 -5.48
CA GLU A 84 6.53 -5.71 -5.98
C GLU A 84 5.58 -6.71 -6.61
N SER A 85 4.32 -6.74 -6.15
CA SER A 85 3.33 -7.65 -6.71
C SER A 85 1.92 -7.09 -6.57
N ASN A 86 1.14 -7.32 -7.60
CA ASN A 86 -0.29 -7.03 -7.63
C ASN A 86 -1.16 -8.30 -7.68
N GLN A 87 -0.63 -9.44 -7.23
CA GLN A 87 -1.33 -10.71 -7.24
C GLN A 87 -1.92 -11.05 -5.87
N LYS A 88 -2.90 -11.97 -5.84
CA LYS A 88 -3.41 -12.58 -4.62
C LYS A 88 -2.42 -13.61 -4.12
N LEU A 89 -1.83 -13.40 -2.95
CA LEU A 89 -0.76 -14.23 -2.41
C LEU A 89 -1.11 -14.83 -1.06
N ILE A 90 -0.74 -16.11 -0.89
CA ILE A 90 -0.76 -16.82 0.40
C ILE A 90 0.66 -17.25 0.72
N VAL A 91 1.14 -16.91 1.92
CA VAL A 91 2.36 -17.49 2.51
C VAL A 91 1.95 -18.27 3.75
N LEU A 92 2.14 -19.60 3.74
CA LEU A 92 1.75 -20.48 4.85
C LEU A 92 2.76 -20.50 6.01
N GLY A 93 3.67 -19.53 6.05
CA GLY A 93 4.70 -19.33 7.07
C GLY A 93 5.05 -17.85 7.23
N ASN A 94 6.29 -17.57 7.60
CA ASN A 94 6.81 -16.21 7.68
C ASN A 94 7.23 -15.69 6.30
N LEU A 95 7.10 -14.38 6.09
CA LEU A 95 7.63 -13.68 4.92
C LEU A 95 8.75 -12.74 5.37
N THR A 96 9.97 -13.01 4.94
CA THR A 96 11.13 -12.15 5.18
C THR A 96 11.65 -11.59 3.86
N VAL A 97 11.61 -10.27 3.72
CA VAL A 97 12.12 -9.53 2.56
C VAL A 97 13.28 -8.67 3.02
N LYS A 98 14.48 -8.89 2.47
CA LYS A 98 15.68 -8.11 2.84
C LYS A 98 15.65 -6.67 2.34
N GLY A 99 14.68 -6.34 1.53
CA GLY A 99 14.41 -5.01 0.99
C GLY A 99 13.02 -4.50 1.32
N ASN A 100 12.41 -3.85 0.36
CA ASN A 100 11.10 -3.23 0.49
C ASN A 100 9.99 -4.13 -0.07
N ILE A 101 8.81 -4.03 0.51
CA ILE A 101 7.58 -4.61 -0.01
C ILE A 101 6.71 -3.49 -0.57
N SER A 102 6.24 -3.68 -1.80
CA SER A 102 5.30 -2.80 -2.46
C SER A 102 4.15 -3.61 -3.05
N THR A 103 2.92 -3.29 -2.70
CA THR A 103 1.75 -3.91 -3.31
C THR A 103 0.71 -2.84 -3.61
N PHE A 104 0.32 -2.74 -4.88
CA PHE A 104 -0.67 -1.78 -5.34
C PHE A 104 -1.75 -2.51 -6.15
N SER A 105 -2.68 -3.12 -5.42
CA SER A 105 -3.84 -3.75 -6.02
C SER A 105 -4.98 -3.83 -5.03
N LEU A 106 -5.87 -2.89 -5.12
CA LEU A 106 -7.04 -2.74 -4.23
C LEU A 106 -7.89 -4.02 -4.08
N SER A 107 -7.80 -4.94 -5.02
CA SER A 107 -8.61 -6.17 -5.07
C SER A 107 -7.82 -7.46 -4.82
N ASN A 108 -6.49 -7.38 -4.68
CA ASN A 108 -5.63 -8.56 -4.56
C ASN A 108 -4.99 -8.64 -3.17
N PRO A 109 -5.65 -9.29 -2.22
CA PRO A 109 -5.17 -9.39 -0.86
C PRO A 109 -3.94 -10.29 -0.72
N TRP A 110 -3.17 -10.02 0.33
CA TRP A 110 -2.09 -10.89 0.79
C TRP A 110 -2.47 -11.53 2.13
N VAL A 111 -2.27 -12.84 2.22
CA VAL A 111 -2.51 -13.64 3.43
C VAL A 111 -1.20 -14.26 3.87
N ILE A 112 -0.72 -13.91 5.07
CA ILE A 112 0.51 -14.45 5.64
C ILE A 112 0.19 -15.07 7.01
N LEU A 113 0.46 -16.38 7.19
CA LEU A 113 0.16 -17.09 8.42
C LEU A 113 1.22 -16.89 9.52
N GLY A 114 2.38 -16.35 9.17
CA GLY A 114 3.46 -16.00 10.10
C GLY A 114 3.64 -14.48 10.23
N ASN A 115 4.87 -14.10 10.55
CA ASN A 115 5.30 -12.71 10.62
C ASN A 115 5.74 -12.20 9.25
N VAL A 116 5.63 -10.88 9.06
CA VAL A 116 6.23 -10.18 7.92
C VAL A 116 7.41 -9.35 8.41
N THR A 117 8.57 -9.51 7.76
CA THR A 117 9.77 -8.70 8.04
C THR A 117 10.25 -8.05 6.75
N ALA A 118 10.49 -6.73 6.77
CA ALA A 118 10.98 -5.97 5.61
C ALA A 118 11.74 -4.70 6.03
N THR A 119 12.36 -4.01 5.07
CA THR A 119 12.89 -2.66 5.30
C THR A 119 11.75 -1.64 5.35
N ASN A 120 10.96 -1.55 4.29
CA ASN A 120 9.74 -0.74 4.26
C ASN A 120 8.60 -1.56 3.65
N ILE A 121 7.38 -1.23 4.02
CA ILE A 121 6.15 -1.81 3.48
C ILE A 121 5.25 -0.68 3.03
N VAL A 122 4.87 -0.68 1.76
CA VAL A 122 3.91 0.27 1.19
C VAL A 122 2.85 -0.51 0.44
N THR A 123 1.60 -0.39 0.87
CA THR A 123 0.51 -1.20 0.33
C THR A 123 -0.82 -0.44 0.29
N ASP A 124 -1.57 -0.65 -0.78
CA ASP A 124 -3.02 -0.42 -0.85
C ASP A 124 -3.80 -1.74 -0.94
N SER A 125 -3.08 -2.87 -0.99
CA SER A 125 -3.70 -4.19 -0.99
C SER A 125 -4.16 -4.58 0.41
N PRO A 126 -5.30 -5.25 0.56
CA PRO A 126 -5.74 -5.78 1.85
C PRO A 126 -4.74 -6.78 2.41
N LEU A 127 -4.37 -6.62 3.68
CA LEU A 127 -3.45 -7.52 4.38
C LEU A 127 -4.19 -8.35 5.42
N LEU A 128 -3.94 -9.66 5.42
CA LEU A 128 -4.34 -10.57 6.47
C LEU A 128 -3.10 -11.28 7.01
N ILE A 129 -2.63 -10.84 8.18
CA ILE A 129 -1.38 -11.34 8.77
C ILE A 129 -1.71 -11.95 10.13
N ALA A 130 -1.45 -13.25 10.30
CA ALA A 130 -1.70 -13.94 11.56
C ALA A 130 -0.63 -13.64 12.62
N GLY A 131 0.56 -13.24 12.22
CA GLY A 131 1.65 -12.77 13.07
C GLY A 131 1.73 -11.25 13.15
N SER A 132 2.96 -10.76 13.30
CA SER A 132 3.31 -9.35 13.40
C SER A 132 3.97 -8.83 12.11
N ILE A 133 3.90 -7.52 11.90
CA ILE A 133 4.73 -6.80 10.93
C ILE A 133 5.94 -6.23 11.66
N ASN A 134 7.14 -6.46 11.13
CA ASN A 134 8.40 -5.91 11.61
C ASN A 134 9.12 -5.22 10.46
N ALA A 135 9.08 -3.89 10.42
CA ALA A 135 9.78 -3.09 9.43
C ALA A 135 10.86 -2.23 10.11
N SER A 136 12.07 -2.22 9.55
CA SER A 136 13.13 -1.34 10.08
C SER A 136 12.90 0.14 9.72
N GLY A 137 12.06 0.41 8.71
CA GLY A 137 11.71 1.73 8.22
C GLY A 137 10.21 2.01 8.35
N LEU A 138 9.55 2.30 7.24
CA LEU A 138 8.16 2.73 7.18
C LEU A 138 7.20 1.56 6.91
N VAL A 139 6.07 1.57 7.61
CA VAL A 139 4.87 0.84 7.22
C VAL A 139 3.82 1.85 6.78
N PHE A 140 3.45 1.81 5.51
CA PHE A 140 2.38 2.60 4.92
C PHE A 140 1.28 1.66 4.43
N ILE A 141 0.11 1.74 5.05
CA ILE A 141 -1.07 0.95 4.68
C ILE A 141 -2.18 1.92 4.24
N ASP A 142 -2.54 1.86 2.97
CA ASP A 142 -3.66 2.59 2.40
C ASP A 142 -4.86 1.63 2.27
N SER A 143 -5.75 1.66 3.25
CA SER A 143 -6.94 0.80 3.27
C SER A 143 -8.07 1.49 2.52
N TYR A 144 -8.09 1.31 1.20
CA TYR A 144 -9.07 1.88 0.29
C TYR A 144 -10.13 0.81 -0.04
N TYR A 145 -11.39 1.19 -0.22
CA TYR A 145 -12.55 0.29 -0.37
C TYR A 145 -12.89 -0.53 0.89
N ASP A 146 -13.89 -1.39 0.77
CA ASP A 146 -14.47 -2.20 1.86
C ASP A 146 -13.60 -3.39 2.32
N ASN A 147 -12.29 -3.35 2.02
CA ASN A 147 -11.37 -4.44 2.31
C ASN A 147 -10.45 -4.09 3.50
N PRO A 148 -10.83 -4.48 4.72
CA PRO A 148 -10.03 -4.18 5.90
C PRO A 148 -8.70 -4.93 5.88
N SER A 149 -7.65 -4.31 6.42
CA SER A 149 -6.41 -5.01 6.75
C SER A 149 -6.44 -5.45 8.21
N THR A 150 -6.06 -6.71 8.46
CA THR A 150 -6.04 -7.29 9.80
C THR A 150 -4.66 -7.89 10.09
N ILE A 151 -4.02 -7.38 11.13
CA ILE A 151 -2.77 -7.89 11.69
C ILE A 151 -3.06 -8.40 13.10
N LYS A 152 -3.01 -9.73 13.32
CA LYS A 152 -3.32 -10.30 14.64
C LYS A 152 -2.26 -9.97 15.68
N GLY A 153 -1.02 -9.82 15.26
CA GLY A 153 0.08 -9.36 16.09
C GLY A 153 0.24 -7.85 16.09
N SER A 154 1.45 -7.40 16.34
CA SER A 154 1.82 -5.98 16.38
C SER A 154 2.33 -5.48 15.03
N ILE A 155 2.28 -4.15 14.84
CA ILE A 155 3.05 -3.47 13.80
C ILE A 155 4.21 -2.76 14.49
N ASN A 156 5.43 -3.18 14.20
CA ASN A 156 6.67 -2.60 14.70
C ASN A 156 7.40 -1.95 13.52
N ALA A 157 7.62 -0.65 13.59
CA ALA A 157 8.29 0.10 12.52
C ALA A 157 8.93 1.38 13.07
N ARG A 158 9.85 1.99 12.34
CA ARG A 158 10.31 3.33 12.66
C ARG A 158 9.19 4.36 12.53
N GLY A 159 8.38 4.24 11.47
CA GLY A 159 7.20 5.08 11.27
C GLY A 159 6.02 4.29 10.73
N ILE A 160 4.82 4.70 11.10
CA ILE A 160 3.58 4.05 10.66
C ILE A 160 2.64 5.12 10.10
N PHE A 161 2.20 4.93 8.85
CA PHE A 161 1.10 5.65 8.25
C PHE A 161 -0.04 4.70 7.92
N ILE A 162 -1.21 4.99 8.43
CA ILE A 162 -2.42 4.22 8.17
C ILE A 162 -3.49 5.15 7.61
N ASN A 163 -3.89 4.90 6.38
CA ASN A 163 -5.10 5.48 5.82
C ASN A 163 -6.26 4.49 5.99
N ASP A 164 -7.05 4.70 7.01
CA ASP A 164 -8.20 3.86 7.39
C ASP A 164 -9.52 4.64 7.37
N ILE A 165 -9.63 5.63 6.47
CA ILE A 165 -10.84 6.45 6.35
C ILE A 165 -12.03 5.62 5.86
N ILE A 166 -11.77 4.65 4.97
CA ILE A 166 -12.84 3.87 4.31
C ILE A 166 -12.94 2.48 4.94
N ALA A 167 -11.81 1.78 5.11
CA ALA A 167 -11.80 0.45 5.71
C ALA A 167 -10.80 0.38 6.88
N PRO A 168 -11.15 -0.31 7.97
CA PRO A 168 -10.31 -0.33 9.16
C PRO A 168 -9.01 -1.09 8.92
N VAL A 169 -7.93 -0.60 9.52
CA VAL A 169 -6.69 -1.34 9.74
C VAL A 169 -6.61 -1.71 11.21
N VAL A 170 -6.70 -3.01 11.51
CA VAL A 170 -6.70 -3.53 12.87
C VAL A 170 -5.37 -4.21 13.16
N ALA A 171 -4.71 -3.83 14.25
CA ALA A 171 -3.55 -4.52 14.81
C ALA A 171 -3.72 -4.64 16.32
N SER A 172 -3.12 -5.67 16.94
CA SER A 172 -3.21 -5.83 18.41
C SER A 172 -2.48 -4.72 19.15
N SER A 173 -1.39 -4.22 18.59
CA SER A 173 -0.62 -3.07 19.08
C SER A 173 0.25 -2.48 18.00
N THR A 174 0.75 -1.26 18.24
CA THR A 174 1.71 -0.58 17.36
C THR A 174 2.88 -0.09 18.19
N ASN A 175 4.10 -0.17 17.63
CA ASN A 175 5.32 0.35 18.23
C ASN A 175 6.15 1.09 17.17
N SER A 176 6.31 2.41 17.34
CA SER A 176 6.98 3.28 16.36
C SER A 176 7.43 4.61 16.98
N GLU A 177 8.35 5.33 16.32
CA GLU A 177 8.71 6.70 16.70
C GLU A 177 7.52 7.67 16.46
N PHE A 178 6.72 7.40 15.42
CA PHE A 178 5.45 8.10 15.16
C PHE A 178 4.45 7.14 14.49
N MET A 179 3.16 7.37 14.75
CA MET A 179 2.07 6.71 14.04
C MET A 179 1.01 7.74 13.67
N VAL A 180 0.73 7.87 12.39
CA VAL A 180 -0.30 8.76 11.86
C VAL A 180 -1.44 7.93 11.29
N ARG A 181 -2.66 8.17 11.78
CA ARG A 181 -3.90 7.60 11.26
C ARG A 181 -4.75 8.67 10.60
N ALA A 182 -5.22 8.40 9.39
CA ALA A 182 -6.09 9.34 8.67
C ALA A 182 -7.47 9.50 9.33
N SER A 183 -7.94 8.48 10.07
CA SER A 183 -9.18 8.55 10.86
C SER A 183 -9.03 9.40 12.14
N ASP A 184 -7.82 9.57 12.66
CA ASP A 184 -7.54 10.40 13.84
C ASP A 184 -7.16 11.82 13.45
N LYS A 185 -8.17 12.69 13.37
CA LYS A 185 -8.00 14.08 12.92
C LYS A 185 -7.31 14.98 13.94
N ASN A 186 -7.10 14.52 15.17
CA ASN A 186 -6.64 15.34 16.29
C ASN A 186 -5.20 15.01 16.71
N ASP A 187 -4.55 14.03 16.09
CA ASP A 187 -3.20 13.58 16.45
C ASP A 187 -2.12 14.47 15.82
N THR A 188 -2.13 15.75 16.18
CA THR A 188 -1.16 16.75 15.70
C THR A 188 0.26 16.42 16.14
N GLU A 189 0.44 15.82 17.31
CA GLU A 189 1.76 15.48 17.85
C GLU A 189 2.48 14.42 17.01
N ASN A 190 1.81 13.32 16.64
CA ASN A 190 2.40 12.32 15.76
C ASN A 190 2.63 12.84 14.34
N VAL A 191 1.77 13.73 13.86
CA VAL A 191 1.99 14.42 12.57
C VAL A 191 3.27 15.27 12.63
N LYS A 192 3.48 16.06 13.68
CA LYS A 192 4.72 16.84 13.87
C LYS A 192 5.96 15.94 13.93
N LYS A 193 5.90 14.83 14.66
CA LYS A 193 7.00 13.84 14.71
C LYS A 193 7.29 13.27 13.32
N ALA A 194 6.25 12.89 12.58
CA ALA A 194 6.40 12.39 11.22
C ALA A 194 7.09 13.41 10.32
N LEU A 195 6.68 14.68 10.36
CA LEU A 195 7.28 15.76 9.59
C LEU A 195 8.76 16.00 9.94
N MET A 196 9.17 15.76 11.17
CA MET A 196 10.58 15.84 11.57
C MET A 196 11.44 14.69 11.05
N ILE A 197 10.86 13.51 10.85
CA ILE A 197 11.59 12.26 10.58
C ILE A 197 11.57 11.90 9.09
N ILE A 198 10.45 12.10 8.42
CA ILE A 198 10.28 11.74 7.01
C ILE A 198 10.82 12.86 6.10
N ASN A 199 11.38 12.47 4.96
CA ASN A 199 11.79 13.42 3.94
C ASN A 199 10.59 14.25 3.46
N PRO A 200 10.70 15.59 3.42
CA PRO A 200 9.64 16.47 2.91
C PRO A 200 9.10 16.07 1.55
N ASP A 201 9.95 15.61 0.64
CA ASP A 201 9.55 15.18 -0.70
C ASP A 201 8.62 13.94 -0.70
N ALA A 202 8.52 13.21 0.42
CA ALA A 202 7.54 12.15 0.59
C ALA A 202 6.13 12.70 0.85
N TYR A 203 6.01 13.97 1.28
CA TYR A 203 4.75 14.67 1.45
C TYR A 203 4.45 15.59 0.26
N TYR A 204 3.19 15.97 0.12
CA TYR A 204 2.79 17.00 -0.84
C TYR A 204 2.86 18.39 -0.16
N TRP A 205 4.01 19.05 -0.24
CA TRP A 205 4.31 20.31 0.47
C TRP A 205 3.54 21.55 0.00
N GLY A 206 2.76 21.48 -1.03
CA GLY A 206 2.08 22.68 -1.59
C GLY A 206 1.05 23.34 -0.66
N LEU A 207 0.82 22.83 0.56
CA LEU A 207 -0.30 23.24 1.41
C LEU A 207 0.02 23.35 2.92
N ILE A 208 1.28 23.33 3.35
CA ILE A 208 1.62 23.23 4.79
C ILE A 208 1.63 24.58 5.54
N ASN A 209 1.24 25.66 4.95
CA ASN A 209 1.24 26.95 5.64
C ASN A 209 -0.01 27.24 6.51
N ASP A 210 -0.87 26.23 6.75
CA ASP A 210 -2.10 26.39 7.49
C ASP A 210 -2.41 25.13 8.31
N GLU A 211 -2.86 25.26 9.57
CA GLU A 211 -3.29 24.13 10.41
C GLU A 211 -4.38 23.27 9.76
N ASP A 212 -5.27 23.89 9.00
CA ASP A 212 -6.29 23.19 8.22
C ASP A 212 -5.69 22.46 7.02
N ALA A 213 -4.53 22.88 6.51
CA ALA A 213 -3.84 22.22 5.41
C ALA A 213 -3.24 20.87 5.83
N LEU A 214 -2.75 20.72 7.05
CA LEU A 214 -2.33 19.42 7.59
C LEU A 214 -3.49 18.41 7.60
N LYS A 215 -4.69 18.86 8.01
CA LYS A 215 -5.91 18.05 7.98
C LYS A 215 -6.36 17.72 6.56
N GLU A 216 -6.15 18.64 5.61
CA GLU A 216 -6.48 18.46 4.19
C GLU A 216 -5.48 17.55 3.46
N ILE A 217 -4.18 17.54 3.85
CA ILE A 217 -3.16 16.64 3.30
C ILE A 217 -3.58 15.19 3.49
N PHE A 218 -4.07 14.83 4.67
CA PHE A 218 -4.55 13.47 4.94
C PHE A 218 -5.88 13.15 4.26
N LYS A 219 -6.74 14.14 3.98
CA LYS A 219 -8.03 13.90 3.34
C LYS A 219 -7.95 13.73 1.82
N ARG A 220 -7.02 14.42 1.13
CA ARG A 220 -7.01 14.49 -0.35
C ARG A 220 -5.91 13.70 -1.01
N SER A 221 -4.92 13.22 -0.27
CA SER A 221 -3.63 12.90 -0.87
C SER A 221 -3.23 11.42 -0.87
N ASN A 222 -4.14 10.51 -0.55
CA ASN A 222 -3.77 9.11 -0.35
C ASN A 222 -2.98 8.51 -1.52
N ILE A 223 -3.45 8.66 -2.76
CA ILE A 223 -2.73 8.16 -3.94
C ILE A 223 -1.45 8.98 -4.21
N ARG A 224 -1.48 10.30 -3.99
CA ARG A 224 -0.30 11.15 -4.18
C ARG A 224 0.76 10.91 -3.11
N MET A 225 0.34 10.70 -1.86
CA MET A 225 1.27 10.38 -0.78
C MET A 225 1.95 9.04 -1.01
N ALA A 226 1.22 7.99 -1.37
CA ALA A 226 1.79 6.70 -1.73
C ALA A 226 2.82 6.84 -2.86
N GLY A 227 2.49 7.58 -3.93
CA GLY A 227 3.41 7.85 -5.03
C GLY A 227 4.68 8.60 -4.59
N ASN A 228 4.58 9.59 -3.72
CA ASN A 228 5.72 10.32 -3.20
C ASN A 228 6.59 9.45 -2.27
N VAL A 229 5.98 8.67 -1.38
CA VAL A 229 6.66 7.68 -0.54
C VAL A 229 7.42 6.69 -1.42
N CYS A 230 6.79 6.14 -2.46
CA CYS A 230 7.42 5.25 -3.43
C CYS A 230 8.63 5.89 -4.11
N ASN A 231 8.52 7.15 -4.53
CA ASN A 231 9.62 7.85 -5.18
C ASN A 231 10.80 8.05 -4.23
N GLN A 232 10.56 8.34 -2.96
CA GLN A 232 11.63 8.48 -1.96
C GLN A 232 12.22 7.12 -1.56
N MET A 233 11.42 6.05 -1.53
CA MET A 233 11.93 4.69 -1.34
C MET A 233 12.90 4.27 -2.44
N LYS A 234 12.59 4.56 -3.71
CA LYS A 234 13.49 4.30 -4.86
C LYS A 234 14.83 5.02 -4.74
N LYS A 235 14.84 6.20 -4.13
CA LYS A 235 16.03 7.02 -3.92
C LYS A 235 16.76 6.66 -2.62
N GLU A 236 16.25 5.71 -1.82
CA GLU A 236 16.73 5.41 -0.47
C GLU A 236 16.74 6.63 0.45
N ALA A 237 15.86 7.61 0.18
CA ALA A 237 15.82 8.91 0.81
C ALA A 237 14.52 9.15 1.59
N LEU A 238 13.84 8.07 2.03
CA LEU A 238 12.55 8.17 2.70
C LEU A 238 12.64 8.90 4.05
N PHE A 239 13.73 8.70 4.78
CA PHE A 239 13.97 9.34 6.07
C PHE A 239 15.05 10.40 5.95
N ARG A 240 14.85 11.54 6.61
CA ARG A 240 15.92 12.55 6.70
C ARG A 240 16.87 12.20 7.85
N PRO A 241 18.17 12.50 7.74
CA PRO A 241 19.12 12.22 8.80
C PRO A 241 18.88 13.06 10.06
N LYS A 242 18.54 14.34 9.90
CA LYS A 242 18.16 15.27 10.98
C LYS A 242 17.23 16.35 10.43
N PRO A 243 16.23 16.81 11.21
CA PRO A 243 15.45 17.99 10.85
C PRO A 243 16.33 19.24 10.91
N SER A 244 16.06 20.23 10.04
CA SER A 244 16.73 21.53 10.15
C SER A 244 16.26 22.27 11.40
N PRO A 245 17.11 23.15 12.00
CA PRO A 245 16.69 23.97 13.13
C PRO A 245 15.46 24.85 12.83
N GLU A 246 15.36 25.35 11.60
CA GLU A 246 14.23 26.16 11.13
C GLU A 246 12.94 25.34 11.15
N LEU A 247 12.96 24.10 10.64
CA LEU A 247 11.81 23.22 10.66
C LEU A 247 11.37 22.88 12.10
N VAL A 248 12.34 22.62 12.98
CA VAL A 248 12.03 22.35 14.40
C VAL A 248 11.32 23.55 15.02
N GLN A 249 11.80 24.77 14.72
CA GLN A 249 11.20 26.00 15.21
C GLN A 249 9.80 26.23 14.64
N GLU A 250 9.59 26.02 13.33
CA GLU A 250 8.29 26.12 12.70
C GLU A 250 7.27 25.14 13.31
N LEU A 251 7.67 23.88 13.51
CA LEU A 251 6.80 22.85 14.07
C LEU A 251 6.50 23.06 15.57
N GLN A 252 7.34 23.81 16.29
CA GLN A 252 7.06 24.21 17.69
C GLN A 252 6.03 25.33 17.79
N MET A 253 5.86 26.12 16.72
CA MET A 253 4.89 27.22 16.66
C MET A 253 3.48 26.79 16.22
N LEU A 254 3.34 25.59 15.67
CA LEU A 254 2.07 24.93 15.34
C LEU A 254 1.51 24.16 16.54
#